data_0048f34528a8e5bbcb10c03325a63dcb
#
_entry.id   0048f34528a8e5bbcb10c03325a63dcb
#
_cell.length_a   1.000
_cell.length_b   1.000
_cell.length_c   1.000
_cell.angle_alpha   90.00
_cell.angle_beta   90.00
_cell.angle_gamma   90.00
#
_symmetry.space_group_name_H-M   'P 1'
#
loop_
_entity.id
_entity.type
_entity.pdbx_description
1 polymer ?
#
loop_
_entity_poly.entity_id
_entity_poly.type
_entity_poly.pdbx_seq_one_letter_code
_entity_poly.pdbx_strand_id
1 'polypeptide(L)'
;MPASRAFYIPEEIKSHLDLSSMEIDMEGYISEEFKEFYSDVVATLSFLDSDQTLDMYFLFEHKSSPDRFARLQILNYQVQKWMWMLKNKQLWRRLPIIVPVIIYHGTRSWKYSVYFEEYFRLPSEAFRDFIPKYRHILHDIHSMRDEAFKTTTVMEIFHLLLKYIHYPEMDTKLQEIYDLIETLPDEGQEKE
;
A
#
# COMPACT_ATOMS: atom_id res chain seq x y z
N MET A 1 -0.20 -9.29 15.66
CA MET A 1 -1.13 -8.41 14.97
C MET A 1 -1.06 -8.52 13.44
N PRO A 2 -1.21 -9.70 12.83
CA PRO A 2 -1.14 -9.85 11.36
C PRO A 2 -2.46 -9.48 10.66
N ALA A 3 -3.61 -9.64 11.32
CA ALA A 3 -4.92 -9.49 10.67
C ALA A 3 -5.23 -8.07 10.14
N SER A 4 -4.78 -7.02 10.83
CA SER A 4 -5.03 -5.62 10.43
C SER A 4 -4.31 -5.23 9.14
N ARG A 5 -3.14 -5.82 8.88
CA ARG A 5 -2.30 -5.50 7.72
C ARG A 5 -2.76 -6.22 6.45
N ALA A 6 -3.46 -7.33 6.60
CA ALA A 6 -4.05 -8.08 5.50
C ALA A 6 -5.26 -7.36 4.85
N PHE A 7 -5.76 -6.27 5.43
CA PHE A 7 -6.89 -5.48 4.90
C PHE A 7 -6.63 -4.99 3.47
N TYR A 8 -5.41 -4.54 3.19
CA TYR A 8 -5.06 -3.98 1.90
C TYR A 8 -4.72 -5.00 0.81
N ILE A 9 -4.71 -6.29 1.15
CA ILE A 9 -4.36 -7.37 0.23
C ILE A 9 -5.65 -7.99 -0.32
N PRO A 10 -5.88 -8.04 -1.65
CA PRO A 10 -7.01 -8.75 -2.24
C PRO A 10 -7.02 -10.23 -1.88
N GLU A 11 -8.21 -10.81 -1.68
CA GLU A 11 -8.37 -12.23 -1.31
C GLU A 11 -7.70 -13.18 -2.30
N GLU A 12 -7.75 -12.84 -3.61
CA GLU A 12 -7.08 -13.59 -4.67
C GLU A 12 -5.55 -13.73 -4.47
N ILE A 13 -4.93 -12.76 -3.78
CA ILE A 13 -3.50 -12.77 -3.46
C ILE A 13 -3.28 -13.43 -2.09
N LYS A 14 -4.12 -13.10 -1.08
CA LYS A 14 -4.02 -13.63 0.28
C LYS A 14 -4.01 -15.15 0.32
N SER A 15 -4.83 -15.81 -0.52
CA SER A 15 -4.93 -17.26 -0.56
C SER A 15 -3.63 -17.99 -0.91
N HIS A 16 -2.64 -17.26 -1.43
CA HIS A 16 -1.31 -17.79 -1.78
C HIS A 16 -0.22 -17.45 -0.79
N LEU A 17 -0.50 -16.61 0.25
CA LEU A 17 0.49 -16.03 1.13
C LEU A 17 0.38 -16.54 2.56
N ASP A 18 1.52 -16.80 3.19
CA ASP A 18 1.60 -16.96 4.63
C ASP A 18 1.60 -15.59 5.31
N LEU A 19 0.43 -15.16 5.78
CA LEU A 19 0.28 -13.86 6.46
C LEU A 19 1.04 -13.80 7.80
N SER A 20 1.39 -14.94 8.40
CA SER A 20 2.16 -14.98 9.65
C SER A 20 3.64 -14.68 9.43
N SER A 21 4.14 -14.85 8.21
CA SER A 21 5.51 -14.56 7.80
C SER A 21 5.77 -13.07 7.54
N MET A 22 4.77 -12.20 7.68
CA MET A 22 4.89 -10.80 7.31
C MET A 22 5.96 -10.07 8.11
N GLU A 23 6.98 -9.62 7.43
CA GLU A 23 8.03 -8.72 7.94
C GLU A 23 7.86 -7.32 7.34
N ILE A 24 8.07 -6.28 8.14
CA ILE A 24 7.97 -4.89 7.69
C ILE A 24 9.33 -4.24 7.72
N ASP A 25 9.70 -3.69 6.56
CA ASP A 25 10.87 -2.84 6.40
C ASP A 25 10.39 -1.38 6.19
N MET A 26 10.80 -0.52 7.10
CA MET A 26 10.55 0.94 7.02
C MET A 26 11.77 1.70 6.47
N GLU A 27 12.89 1.01 6.25
CA GLU A 27 14.06 1.59 5.60
C GLU A 27 13.87 1.57 4.08
N GLY A 28 13.34 2.66 3.54
CA GLY A 28 13.13 2.79 2.10
C GLY A 28 14.41 2.61 1.29
N TYR A 29 14.38 1.74 0.30
CA TYR A 29 15.46 1.54 -0.71
C TYR A 29 15.51 2.70 -1.72
N ILE A 30 14.92 3.82 -1.38
CA ILE A 30 14.73 4.98 -2.25
C ILE A 30 15.94 5.89 -2.13
N SER A 31 16.37 6.47 -3.25
CA SER A 31 17.40 7.51 -3.25
C SER A 31 16.98 8.69 -2.37
N GLU A 32 17.94 9.37 -1.75
CA GLU A 32 17.68 10.50 -0.84
C GLU A 32 16.79 11.59 -1.47
N GLU A 33 16.84 11.74 -2.80
CA GLU A 33 16.02 12.68 -3.57
C GLU A 33 14.51 12.39 -3.51
N PHE A 34 14.12 11.14 -3.23
CA PHE A 34 12.71 10.72 -3.14
C PHE A 34 12.22 10.51 -1.69
N LYS A 35 13.13 10.38 -0.72
CA LYS A 35 12.78 10.19 0.70
C LYS A 35 11.99 11.38 1.30
N GLU A 36 12.14 12.58 0.74
CA GLU A 36 11.47 13.78 1.25
C GLU A 36 9.97 13.84 0.94
N PHE A 37 9.46 12.99 0.04
CA PHE A 37 8.11 13.14 -0.48
C PHE A 37 7.13 12.02 -0.08
N TYR A 38 7.61 10.88 0.42
CA TYR A 38 6.75 9.70 0.61
C TYR A 38 7.10 8.92 1.87
N SER A 39 6.05 8.51 2.59
CA SER A 39 6.15 7.53 3.67
C SER A 39 5.94 6.14 3.06
N ASP A 40 7.04 5.48 2.73
CA ASP A 40 6.99 4.17 2.08
C ASP A 40 7.15 3.06 3.12
N VAL A 41 6.30 2.05 3.01
CA VAL A 41 6.38 0.84 3.83
C VAL A 41 6.46 -0.36 2.91
N VAL A 42 7.41 -1.24 3.15
CA VAL A 42 7.52 -2.52 2.45
C VAL A 42 7.17 -3.63 3.42
N ALA A 43 6.23 -4.49 3.04
CA ALA A 43 5.96 -5.73 3.75
C ALA A 43 6.42 -6.91 2.89
N THR A 44 7.31 -7.72 3.41
CA THR A 44 7.75 -8.97 2.78
C THR A 44 6.95 -10.13 3.34
N LEU A 45 6.41 -10.99 2.47
CA LEU A 45 5.64 -12.17 2.83
C LEU A 45 6.17 -13.39 2.08
N SER A 46 6.06 -14.57 2.71
CA SER A 46 6.36 -15.85 2.07
C SER A 46 5.13 -16.39 1.32
N PHE A 47 5.36 -17.11 0.23
CA PHE A 47 4.31 -17.91 -0.39
C PHE A 47 4.10 -19.22 0.38
N LEU A 48 2.84 -19.70 0.44
CA LEU A 48 2.49 -20.95 1.14
C LEU A 48 3.15 -22.20 0.52
N ASP A 49 3.29 -22.22 -0.81
CA ASP A 49 3.71 -23.40 -1.57
C ASP A 49 5.08 -23.21 -2.26
N SER A 50 5.91 -22.27 -1.79
CA SER A 50 7.17 -21.94 -2.45
C SER A 50 8.15 -21.28 -1.47
N ASP A 51 9.45 -21.51 -1.68
CA ASP A 51 10.53 -20.80 -0.98
C ASP A 51 10.71 -19.34 -1.45
N GLN A 52 9.81 -18.83 -2.28
CA GLN A 52 9.84 -17.46 -2.77
C GLN A 52 9.15 -16.51 -1.80
N THR A 53 9.54 -15.25 -1.88
CA THR A 53 8.90 -14.15 -1.14
C THR A 53 8.26 -13.17 -2.09
N LEU A 54 7.29 -12.44 -1.58
CA LEU A 54 6.59 -11.33 -2.24
C LEU A 54 6.84 -10.06 -1.43
N ASP A 55 7.28 -9.00 -2.09
CA ASP A 55 7.31 -7.67 -1.47
C ASP A 55 6.03 -6.90 -1.82
N MET A 56 5.30 -6.47 -0.80
CA MET A 56 4.20 -5.51 -0.95
C MET A 56 4.72 -4.11 -0.66
N TYR A 57 4.69 -3.27 -1.66
CA TYR A 57 5.10 -1.88 -1.55
C TYR A 57 3.89 -0.98 -1.35
N PHE A 58 3.79 -0.37 -0.17
CA PHE A 58 2.72 0.57 0.17
C PHE A 58 3.18 2.00 -0.03
N LEU A 59 2.59 2.68 -0.99
CA LEU A 59 2.73 4.11 -1.20
C LEU A 59 1.57 4.85 -0.54
N PHE A 60 1.86 5.62 0.49
CA PHE A 60 0.89 6.51 1.13
C PHE A 60 0.86 7.85 0.38
N GLU A 61 -0.17 8.06 -0.42
CA GLU A 61 -0.36 9.28 -1.19
C GLU A 61 -1.17 10.30 -0.39
N HIS A 62 -0.49 11.33 0.13
CA HIS A 62 -1.05 12.36 1.02
C HIS A 62 -1.43 13.66 0.30
N LYS A 63 -1.58 13.70 -1.00
CA LYS A 63 -1.92 14.93 -1.72
C LYS A 63 -3.43 15.19 -1.71
N SER A 64 -3.81 16.46 -1.67
CA SER A 64 -5.22 16.89 -1.77
C SER A 64 -5.89 16.51 -3.11
N SER A 65 -5.12 16.14 -4.10
CA SER A 65 -5.58 15.63 -5.40
C SER A 65 -4.70 14.47 -5.86
N PRO A 66 -5.28 13.47 -6.56
CA PRO A 66 -4.56 12.29 -7.04
C PRO A 66 -3.38 12.67 -7.93
N ASP A 67 -2.23 12.00 -7.76
CA ASP A 67 -1.10 12.20 -8.65
C ASP A 67 -1.26 11.40 -9.94
N ARG A 68 -1.26 12.11 -11.05
CA ARG A 68 -1.29 11.55 -12.39
C ARG A 68 -0.15 10.57 -12.65
N PHE A 69 1.02 10.81 -12.05
CA PHE A 69 2.25 10.06 -12.31
C PHE A 69 2.60 9.04 -11.22
N ALA A 70 1.70 8.80 -10.24
CA ALA A 70 1.91 7.81 -9.19
C ALA A 70 2.36 6.43 -9.72
N ARG A 71 1.78 5.97 -10.84
CA ARG A 71 2.19 4.69 -11.48
C ARG A 71 3.64 4.70 -11.96
N LEU A 72 4.13 5.84 -12.47
CA LEU A 72 5.53 5.96 -12.91
C LEU A 72 6.49 5.97 -11.72
N GLN A 73 6.10 6.59 -10.61
CA GLN A 73 6.87 6.58 -9.36
C GLN A 73 6.99 5.15 -8.80
N ILE A 74 5.88 4.41 -8.79
CA ILE A 74 5.85 3.00 -8.39
C ILE A 74 6.79 2.15 -9.26
N LEU A 75 6.76 2.32 -10.58
CA LEU A 75 7.67 1.60 -11.48
C LEU A 75 9.14 1.92 -11.18
N ASN A 76 9.44 3.20 -10.98
CA ASN A 76 10.79 3.62 -10.59
C ASN A 76 11.24 2.95 -9.28
N TYR A 77 10.37 2.90 -8.28
CA TYR A 77 10.65 2.19 -7.02
C TYR A 77 10.95 0.70 -7.27
N GLN A 78 10.11 -0.01 -8.01
CA GLN A 78 10.34 -1.42 -8.32
C GLN A 78 11.70 -1.65 -8.98
N VAL A 79 12.04 -0.81 -9.97
CA VAL A 79 13.34 -0.88 -10.65
C VAL A 79 14.49 -0.61 -9.69
N GLN A 80 14.40 0.41 -8.84
CA GLN A 80 15.43 0.72 -7.85
C GLN A 80 15.65 -0.42 -6.85
N LYS A 81 14.57 -1.04 -6.34
CA LYS A 81 14.64 -2.19 -5.45
C LYS A 81 15.37 -3.36 -6.11
N TRP A 82 14.99 -3.71 -7.32
CA TRP A 82 15.66 -4.80 -8.06
C TRP A 82 17.13 -4.48 -8.35
N MET A 83 17.46 -3.26 -8.73
CA MET A 83 18.84 -2.84 -8.97
C MET A 83 19.67 -2.86 -7.68
N TRP A 84 19.09 -2.45 -6.55
CA TRP A 84 19.73 -2.53 -5.26
C TRP A 84 20.04 -3.99 -4.86
N MET A 85 19.07 -4.90 -5.04
CA MET A 85 19.25 -6.33 -4.78
C MET A 85 20.34 -6.95 -5.66
N LEU A 86 20.39 -6.58 -6.94
CA LEU A 86 21.48 -7.01 -7.84
C LEU A 86 22.84 -6.51 -7.37
N LYS A 87 22.95 -5.24 -7.00
CA LYS A 87 24.21 -4.63 -6.51
C LYS A 87 24.70 -5.30 -5.22
N ASN A 88 23.80 -5.69 -4.33
CA ASN A 88 24.11 -6.32 -3.06
C ASN A 88 24.17 -7.85 -3.14
N LYS A 89 24.17 -8.42 -4.33
CA LYS A 89 24.26 -9.88 -4.60
C LYS A 89 23.17 -10.70 -3.90
N GLN A 90 22.02 -10.11 -3.67
CA GLN A 90 20.85 -10.78 -3.07
C GLN A 90 20.00 -11.51 -4.11
N LEU A 91 20.26 -11.30 -5.39
CA LEU A 91 19.58 -11.96 -6.50
C LEU A 91 20.52 -12.93 -7.23
N TRP A 92 20.05 -14.17 -7.40
CA TRP A 92 20.81 -15.20 -8.10
C TRP A 92 20.25 -15.59 -9.48
N ARG A 93 18.93 -15.55 -9.67
CA ARG A 93 18.31 -16.04 -10.90
C ARG A 93 17.05 -15.30 -11.36
N ARG A 94 16.19 -14.85 -10.45
CA ARG A 94 14.90 -14.23 -10.77
C ARG A 94 14.67 -13.01 -9.89
N LEU A 95 13.96 -12.02 -10.44
CA LEU A 95 13.51 -10.87 -9.67
C LEU A 95 12.33 -11.28 -8.76
N PRO A 96 12.27 -10.82 -7.51
CA PRO A 96 11.10 -11.01 -6.67
C PRO A 96 9.90 -10.25 -7.24
N ILE A 97 8.71 -10.76 -6.95
CA ILE A 97 7.48 -10.05 -7.28
C ILE A 97 7.33 -8.89 -6.30
N ILE A 98 7.04 -7.71 -6.83
CA ILE A 98 6.67 -6.54 -6.04
C ILE A 98 5.22 -6.17 -6.39
N VAL A 99 4.33 -6.20 -5.39
CA VAL A 99 2.95 -5.77 -5.54
C VAL A 99 2.78 -4.36 -5.01
N PRO A 100 2.60 -3.36 -5.86
CA PRO A 100 2.43 -2.00 -5.41
C PRO A 100 1.00 -1.75 -4.93
N VAL A 101 0.88 -1.04 -3.81
CA VAL A 101 -0.39 -0.63 -3.20
C VAL A 101 -0.36 0.88 -2.99
N ILE A 102 -1.35 1.59 -3.50
CA ILE A 102 -1.57 3.00 -3.21
C ILE A 102 -2.69 3.13 -2.17
N ILE A 103 -2.39 3.80 -1.07
CA ILE A 103 -3.37 4.23 -0.08
C ILE A 103 -3.54 5.73 -0.24
N TYR A 104 -4.64 6.13 -0.85
CA TYR A 104 -4.95 7.51 -1.13
C TYR A 104 -6.02 8.04 -0.17
N HIS A 105 -5.76 9.17 0.49
CA HIS A 105 -6.69 9.79 1.44
C HIS A 105 -6.87 11.30 1.19
N GLY A 106 -6.75 11.72 -0.06
CA GLY A 106 -6.97 13.11 -0.44
C GLY A 106 -8.45 13.50 -0.45
N THR A 107 -8.71 14.80 -0.65
CA THR A 107 -10.08 15.37 -0.63
C THR A 107 -10.87 15.15 -1.91
N ARG A 108 -10.26 14.62 -2.96
CA ARG A 108 -10.91 14.33 -4.24
C ARG A 108 -10.76 12.86 -4.55
N SER A 109 -11.80 12.23 -5.08
CA SER A 109 -11.74 10.82 -5.52
C SER A 109 -10.64 10.58 -6.54
N TRP A 110 -10.01 9.42 -6.45
CA TRP A 110 -9.01 8.98 -7.42
C TRP A 110 -9.63 8.78 -8.80
N LYS A 111 -9.05 9.39 -9.84
CA LYS A 111 -9.61 9.39 -11.20
C LYS A 111 -8.69 8.74 -12.24
N TYR A 112 -7.50 8.31 -11.85
CA TYR A 112 -6.56 7.72 -12.78
C TYR A 112 -6.67 6.19 -12.76
N SER A 113 -6.38 5.57 -13.89
CA SER A 113 -6.34 4.11 -14.03
C SER A 113 -5.31 3.48 -13.10
N VAL A 114 -5.58 2.24 -12.71
CA VAL A 114 -4.63 1.38 -11.98
C VAL A 114 -3.65 0.67 -12.93
N TYR A 115 -3.88 0.69 -14.23
CA TYR A 115 -3.07 0.02 -15.24
C TYR A 115 -2.04 0.97 -15.84
N PHE A 116 -0.77 0.55 -15.86
CA PHE A 116 0.34 1.38 -16.34
C PHE A 116 0.28 1.66 -17.85
N GLU A 117 -0.12 0.66 -18.62
CA GLU A 117 -0.24 0.75 -20.09
C GLU A 117 -1.18 1.86 -20.57
N GLU A 118 -2.08 2.36 -19.72
CA GLU A 118 -2.98 3.46 -20.07
C GLU A 118 -2.30 4.85 -20.11
N TYR A 119 -1.00 4.93 -19.78
CA TYR A 119 -0.22 6.13 -20.08
C TYR A 119 0.02 6.30 -21.59
N PHE A 120 -0.07 5.20 -22.35
CA PHE A 120 0.35 5.18 -23.76
C PHE A 120 -0.87 5.20 -24.68
N ARG A 121 -0.81 6.05 -25.70
CA ARG A 121 -1.71 5.98 -26.84
C ARG A 121 -1.00 5.21 -27.95
N LEU A 122 -1.36 3.96 -28.14
CA LEU A 122 -0.76 3.11 -29.16
C LEU A 122 -1.23 3.52 -30.56
N PRO A 123 -0.31 3.80 -31.51
CA PRO A 123 -0.68 4.04 -32.88
C PRO A 123 -1.11 2.75 -33.62
N SER A 124 -0.69 1.58 -33.12
CA SER A 124 -1.04 0.24 -33.59
C SER A 124 -0.83 -0.76 -32.45
N GLU A 125 -1.59 -1.84 -32.44
CA GLU A 125 -1.43 -2.98 -31.51
C GLU A 125 -0.05 -3.63 -31.59
N ALA A 126 0.65 -3.51 -32.72
CA ALA A 126 2.00 -4.01 -32.89
C ALA A 126 3.02 -3.43 -31.88
N PHE A 127 2.71 -2.30 -31.24
CA PHE A 127 3.57 -1.69 -30.22
C PHE A 127 3.26 -2.11 -28.79
N ARG A 128 2.22 -2.93 -28.56
CA ARG A 128 1.78 -3.31 -27.22
C ARG A 128 2.85 -4.02 -26.40
N ASP A 129 3.64 -4.88 -27.03
CA ASP A 129 4.67 -5.67 -26.38
C ASP A 129 5.93 -4.87 -25.97
N PHE A 130 6.02 -3.61 -26.42
CA PHE A 130 7.15 -2.72 -26.11
C PHE A 130 6.88 -1.76 -24.96
N ILE A 131 5.68 -1.80 -24.34
CA ILE A 131 5.34 -0.99 -23.17
C ILE A 131 5.29 -1.84 -21.91
N PRO A 132 5.74 -1.31 -20.75
CA PRO A 132 5.60 -2.02 -19.49
C PRO A 132 4.13 -2.29 -19.17
N LYS A 133 3.84 -3.48 -18.68
CA LYS A 133 2.50 -3.90 -18.30
C LYS A 133 2.49 -4.33 -16.86
N TYR A 134 1.83 -3.55 -16.01
CA TYR A 134 1.55 -3.90 -14.62
C TYR A 134 0.34 -3.10 -14.10
N ARG A 135 -0.19 -3.52 -12.97
CA ARG A 135 -1.20 -2.77 -12.21
C ARG A 135 -0.75 -2.56 -10.77
N HIS A 136 -1.30 -1.55 -10.11
CA HIS A 136 -1.23 -1.41 -8.66
C HIS A 136 -2.60 -1.70 -8.03
N ILE A 137 -2.60 -1.98 -6.73
CA ILE A 137 -3.81 -2.02 -5.91
C ILE A 137 -4.07 -0.59 -5.44
N LEU A 138 -5.32 -0.15 -5.49
CA LEU A 138 -5.73 1.18 -5.04
C LEU A 138 -6.75 1.06 -3.91
N HIS A 139 -6.44 1.70 -2.79
CA HIS A 139 -7.39 2.00 -1.71
C HIS A 139 -7.64 3.50 -1.67
N ASP A 140 -8.71 3.94 -2.30
CA ASP A 140 -9.21 5.32 -2.23
C ASP A 140 -10.07 5.48 -0.98
N ILE A 141 -9.42 5.82 0.15
CA ILE A 141 -10.06 5.93 1.46
C ILE A 141 -11.22 6.93 1.45
N HIS A 142 -11.09 8.03 0.69
CA HIS A 142 -12.15 9.01 0.55
C HIS A 142 -13.46 8.40 0.00
N SER A 143 -13.34 7.52 -1.00
CA SER A 143 -14.49 6.90 -1.67
C SER A 143 -15.04 5.66 -0.96
N MET A 144 -14.32 5.12 0.03
CA MET A 144 -14.76 3.95 0.79
C MET A 144 -15.84 4.31 1.80
N ARG A 145 -16.77 3.38 2.06
CA ARG A 145 -17.77 3.52 3.13
C ARG A 145 -17.13 3.19 4.48
N ASP A 146 -17.60 3.84 5.56
CA ASP A 146 -17.07 3.64 6.91
C ASP A 146 -17.22 2.18 7.37
N GLU A 147 -18.29 1.49 6.94
CA GLU A 147 -18.50 0.07 7.25
C GLU A 147 -17.39 -0.84 6.74
N ALA A 148 -16.69 -0.44 5.67
CA ALA A 148 -15.55 -1.18 5.14
C ALA A 148 -14.31 -1.12 6.06
N PHE A 149 -14.28 -0.16 6.99
CA PHE A 149 -13.17 0.01 7.94
C PHE A 149 -13.28 -0.89 9.18
N LYS A 150 -14.47 -1.48 9.43
CA LYS A 150 -14.79 -2.31 10.60
C LYS A 150 -14.12 -3.70 10.53
N THR A 151 -12.79 -3.72 10.60
CA THR A 151 -11.99 -4.96 10.60
C THR A 151 -11.39 -5.24 11.97
N THR A 152 -10.60 -4.31 12.50
CA THR A 152 -10.13 -4.27 13.88
C THR A 152 -10.29 -2.85 14.39
N THR A 153 -10.47 -2.65 15.70
CA THR A 153 -10.64 -1.32 16.30
C THR A 153 -9.53 -0.36 15.88
N VAL A 154 -8.27 -0.80 15.90
CA VAL A 154 -7.11 0.02 15.50
C VAL A 154 -7.19 0.45 14.04
N MET A 155 -7.58 -0.46 13.14
CA MET A 155 -7.70 -0.14 11.71
C MET A 155 -8.90 0.75 11.42
N GLU A 156 -10.00 0.58 12.14
CA GLU A 156 -11.17 1.45 12.04
C GLU A 156 -10.81 2.87 12.45
N ILE A 157 -10.17 3.07 13.60
CA ILE A 157 -9.66 4.37 14.05
C ILE A 157 -8.72 4.99 13.00
N PHE A 158 -7.75 4.22 12.52
CA PHE A 158 -6.78 4.68 11.53
C PHE A 158 -7.44 5.16 10.23
N HIS A 159 -8.40 4.39 9.70
CA HIS A 159 -9.10 4.76 8.47
C HIS A 159 -10.04 5.96 8.66
N LEU A 160 -10.75 6.05 9.80
CA LEU A 160 -11.58 7.21 10.11
C LEU A 160 -10.73 8.48 10.20
N LEU A 161 -9.59 8.42 10.87
CA LEU A 161 -8.64 9.54 10.90
C LEU A 161 -8.17 9.93 9.50
N LEU A 162 -7.70 8.98 8.68
CA LEU A 162 -7.25 9.25 7.31
C LEU A 162 -8.35 9.85 6.45
N LYS A 163 -9.59 9.37 6.60
CA LYS A 163 -10.72 9.81 5.79
C LYS A 163 -11.16 11.22 6.14
N TYR A 164 -11.27 11.53 7.43
CA TYR A 164 -11.94 12.75 7.89
C TYR A 164 -11.01 13.88 8.31
N ILE A 165 -9.68 13.67 8.42
CA ILE A 165 -8.72 14.66 8.90
C ILE A 165 -8.77 16.02 8.17
N HIS A 166 -9.26 16.03 6.92
CA HIS A 166 -9.36 17.23 6.08
C HIS A 166 -10.79 17.77 5.95
N TYR A 167 -11.75 17.22 6.70
CA TYR A 167 -13.16 17.53 6.56
C TYR A 167 -13.76 18.08 7.85
N PRO A 168 -14.74 19.01 7.77
CA PRO A 168 -15.46 19.51 8.95
C PRO A 168 -16.16 18.41 9.74
N GLU A 169 -16.54 17.31 9.08
CA GLU A 169 -17.15 16.13 9.69
C GLU A 169 -16.25 15.45 10.72
N MET A 170 -14.95 15.80 10.74
CA MET A 170 -14.02 15.29 11.74
C MET A 170 -14.47 15.58 13.16
N ASP A 171 -15.08 16.74 13.41
CA ASP A 171 -15.59 17.10 14.75
C ASP A 171 -16.63 16.10 15.28
N THR A 172 -17.51 15.61 14.39
CA THR A 172 -18.49 14.58 14.75
C THR A 172 -17.89 13.19 14.85
N LYS A 173 -16.87 12.90 14.05
CA LYS A 173 -16.15 11.62 14.06
C LYS A 173 -15.20 11.46 15.24
N LEU A 174 -14.74 12.55 15.84
CA LEU A 174 -13.89 12.51 17.03
C LEU A 174 -14.54 11.73 18.18
N GLN A 175 -15.85 11.92 18.42
CA GLN A 175 -16.54 11.18 19.49
C GLN A 175 -16.54 9.67 19.18
N GLU A 176 -16.87 9.27 17.96
CA GLU A 176 -16.83 7.87 17.53
C GLU A 176 -15.42 7.27 17.70
N ILE A 177 -14.39 8.04 17.34
CA ILE A 177 -12.99 7.63 17.49
C ILE A 177 -12.60 7.47 18.96
N TYR A 178 -13.02 8.40 19.84
CA TYR A 178 -12.78 8.29 21.28
C TYR A 178 -13.47 7.05 21.89
N ASP A 179 -14.73 6.81 21.52
CA ASP A 179 -15.46 5.63 21.98
C ASP A 179 -14.74 4.33 21.53
N LEU A 180 -14.18 4.30 20.32
CA LEU A 180 -13.38 3.18 19.83
C LEU A 180 -12.05 3.04 20.60
N ILE A 181 -11.36 4.14 20.91
CA ILE A 181 -10.10 4.12 21.70
C ILE A 181 -10.35 3.52 23.08
N GLU A 182 -11.46 3.87 23.73
CA GLU A 182 -11.82 3.33 25.04
C GLU A 182 -12.07 1.80 25.04
N THR A 183 -12.34 1.21 23.86
CA THR A 183 -12.48 -0.24 23.72
C THR A 183 -11.16 -0.97 23.53
N LEU A 184 -10.05 -0.24 23.34
CA LEU A 184 -8.74 -0.87 23.18
C LEU A 184 -8.26 -1.40 24.55
N PRO A 185 -7.63 -2.59 24.58
CA PRO A 185 -7.04 -3.10 25.81
C PRO A 185 -5.92 -2.19 26.29
N ASP A 186 -5.88 -1.90 27.59
CA ASP A 186 -4.78 -1.18 28.22
C ASP A 186 -3.46 -1.96 28.04
N GLU A 187 -2.47 -1.38 27.33
CA GLU A 187 -1.13 -1.99 27.18
C GLU A 187 -0.37 -2.20 28.52
N GLY A 188 -0.98 -1.81 29.65
CA GLY A 188 -0.42 -1.91 31.00
C GLY A 188 -0.65 -3.24 31.74
N GLN A 189 -1.45 -4.18 31.21
CA GLN A 189 -1.84 -5.42 31.92
C GLN A 189 -1.14 -6.70 31.39
N GLU A 190 -0.24 -6.64 30.46
CA GLU A 190 0.56 -7.80 30.02
C GLU A 190 1.97 -7.83 30.67
N LYS A 191 2.06 -7.52 31.96
CA LYS A 191 3.27 -7.77 32.77
C LYS A 191 2.89 -8.32 34.12
N GLU A 192 2.44 -9.57 34.16
CA GLU A 192 2.61 -10.47 35.31
C GLU A 192 2.79 -11.92 34.81
#